data_0098042fc5b5a956216a5aa125973fa9
#
_entry.id   0098042fc5b5a956216a5aa125973fa9
#
_cell.length_a   1.000
_cell.length_b   1.000
_cell.length_c   1.000
_cell.angle_alpha   90.00
_cell.angle_beta   90.00
_cell.angle_gamma   90.00
#
_symmetry.space_group_name_H-M   'P 1'
#
loop_
_entity.id
_entity.type
_entity.pdbx_description
1 polymer ?
#
loop_
_entity_poly.entity_id
_entity_poly.type
_entity_poly.pdbx_seq_one_letter_code
_entity_poly.pdbx_strand_id
1 'polypeptide(L)'
;MSTTEEFRRNSDNFCYRHPDRQSFVLCQRCLRTVCPECRTPAAVGVICPECMAQQRATETPAQKKAQRRWSRSAPMAAVASGRPVATLTIIAITGLAYVIGLVPGVGGIISNALAFYPPFLVPQFGPIEPWRLFTAALVHSGPLHIGLNMLALWFIGRNLEPLLGRWRFVVLYLLGALGGSVAVALLAPTTIVVGASGAIFALFGALLVIGRHIGADIRVIAVLIGINFAWPFVVAFISSLTTGDFGAALANVGVSWQAHLGGLVVGALVGWIYARTRLLRQRPVQIGLLIALTIVLFGLLVIPVVVYY
;
A
#
# COMPACT_ATOMS: atom_id res chain seq x y z
N MET A 1 7.56 52.02 8.99
CA MET A 1 6.33 51.25 8.71
C MET A 1 5.76 51.82 7.43
N SER A 2 5.75 51.05 6.33
CA SER A 2 5.16 51.47 5.05
C SER A 2 3.64 51.57 5.24
N THR A 3 3.06 52.67 4.76
CA THR A 3 1.61 52.89 4.89
C THR A 3 0.88 51.97 3.95
N THR A 4 -0.38 51.65 4.24
CA THR A 4 -1.25 50.80 3.39
C THR A 4 -1.34 51.34 1.96
N GLU A 5 -1.20 52.64 1.77
CA GLU A 5 -1.17 53.30 0.47
C GLU A 5 0.13 53.08 -0.30
N GLU A 6 1.26 53.11 0.36
CA GLU A 6 2.58 52.84 -0.20
C GLU A 6 2.68 51.37 -0.67
N PHE A 7 2.11 50.45 0.12
CA PHE A 7 2.00 49.04 -0.26
C PHE A 7 1.15 48.83 -1.53
N ARG A 8 0.00 49.51 -1.65
CA ARG A 8 -0.90 49.43 -2.81
C ARG A 8 -0.31 50.05 -4.08
N ARG A 9 0.59 51.06 -3.93
CA ARG A 9 1.27 51.70 -5.05
C ARG A 9 2.40 50.87 -5.65
N ASN A 10 2.92 49.91 -4.89
CA ASN A 10 4.01 49.09 -5.38
C ASN A 10 3.46 47.92 -6.22
N SER A 11 3.66 48.00 -7.55
CA SER A 11 3.24 46.98 -8.51
C SER A 11 3.86 45.61 -8.23
N ASP A 12 5.01 45.54 -7.55
CA ASP A 12 5.70 44.29 -7.25
C ASP A 12 4.96 43.43 -6.21
N ASN A 13 4.02 44.02 -5.46
CA ASN A 13 3.17 43.31 -4.52
C ASN A 13 2.00 42.63 -5.18
N PHE A 14 1.81 42.78 -6.49
CA PHE A 14 0.68 42.24 -7.25
C PHE A 14 1.16 41.44 -8.44
N CYS A 15 0.29 40.49 -8.89
CA CYS A 15 0.58 39.72 -10.09
C CYS A 15 0.67 40.61 -11.32
N TYR A 16 1.74 40.52 -12.11
CA TYR A 16 1.97 41.32 -13.30
C TYR A 16 0.86 41.20 -14.38
N ARG A 17 0.08 40.11 -14.36
CA ARG A 17 -1.09 39.89 -15.24
C ARG A 17 -2.42 40.22 -14.59
N HIS A 18 -2.47 40.21 -13.27
CA HIS A 18 -3.67 40.45 -12.46
C HIS A 18 -3.35 41.49 -11.38
N PRO A 19 -3.41 42.78 -11.72
CA PRO A 19 -3.02 43.86 -10.79
C PRO A 19 -3.89 43.96 -9.55
N ASP A 20 -5.04 43.30 -9.56
CA ASP A 20 -5.98 43.16 -8.44
C ASP A 20 -5.61 42.05 -7.46
N ARG A 21 -4.64 41.20 -7.82
CA ARG A 21 -4.28 40.02 -7.03
C ARG A 21 -2.91 40.17 -6.40
N GLN A 22 -2.94 40.27 -5.09
CA GLN A 22 -1.72 40.28 -4.30
C GLN A 22 -0.98 38.94 -4.36
N SER A 23 0.32 38.96 -4.52
CA SER A 23 1.18 37.80 -4.46
C SER A 23 2.61 38.19 -4.09
N PHE A 24 3.33 37.27 -3.43
CA PHE A 24 4.75 37.40 -3.10
C PHE A 24 5.60 36.32 -3.79
N VAL A 25 5.02 35.60 -4.71
CA VAL A 25 5.68 34.53 -5.45
C VAL A 25 6.27 35.12 -6.74
N LEU A 26 7.59 34.96 -6.90
CA LEU A 26 8.31 35.46 -8.06
C LEU A 26 8.58 34.34 -9.09
N CYS A 27 8.45 34.68 -10.35
CA CYS A 27 8.93 33.82 -11.44
C CYS A 27 10.44 33.66 -11.36
N GLN A 28 10.97 32.46 -11.27
CA GLN A 28 12.40 32.16 -11.15
C GLN A 28 13.26 32.66 -12.35
N ARG A 29 12.62 32.97 -13.47
CA ARG A 29 13.35 33.37 -14.67
C ARG A 29 13.33 34.88 -14.94
N CYS A 30 12.21 35.55 -14.72
CA CYS A 30 12.08 36.99 -14.99
C CYS A 30 11.80 37.84 -13.76
N LEU A 31 11.70 37.21 -12.57
CA LEU A 31 11.49 37.82 -11.27
C LEU A 31 10.19 38.63 -11.12
N ARG A 32 9.25 38.57 -12.10
CA ARG A 32 7.93 39.20 -11.98
C ARG A 32 7.04 38.42 -10.99
N THR A 33 6.25 39.14 -10.24
CA THR A 33 5.30 38.60 -9.28
C THR A 33 4.16 37.87 -9.99
N VAL A 34 3.83 36.66 -9.55
CA VAL A 34 2.83 35.75 -10.15
C VAL A 34 1.83 35.23 -9.13
N CYS A 35 0.54 35.35 -9.42
CA CYS A 35 -0.52 34.80 -8.60
C CYS A 35 -0.65 33.27 -8.81
N PRO A 36 -1.45 32.55 -7.98
CA PRO A 36 -1.67 31.10 -8.10
C PRO A 36 -2.10 30.62 -9.48
N GLU A 37 -2.86 31.42 -10.23
CA GLU A 37 -3.30 31.07 -11.60
C GLU A 37 -2.22 31.27 -12.66
N CYS A 38 -1.27 32.19 -12.43
CA CYS A 38 -0.18 32.48 -13.35
C CYS A 38 1.12 31.72 -13.05
N ARG A 39 1.15 30.88 -12.03
CA ARG A 39 2.32 30.09 -11.69
C ARG A 39 2.27 28.70 -12.33
N THR A 40 3.34 28.32 -13.01
CA THR A 40 3.57 26.93 -13.43
C THR A 40 4.70 26.37 -12.57
N PRO A 41 4.49 25.24 -11.82
CA PRO A 41 5.54 24.60 -11.08
C PRO A 41 6.70 24.17 -11.98
N ALA A 42 7.93 24.42 -11.57
CA ALA A 42 9.16 24.00 -12.22
C ALA A 42 9.97 23.08 -11.28
N ALA A 43 11.08 22.53 -11.77
CA ALA A 43 11.97 21.69 -10.94
C ALA A 43 12.49 22.45 -9.70
N VAL A 44 12.65 23.76 -9.81
CA VAL A 44 12.93 24.67 -8.69
C VAL A 44 11.99 25.87 -8.82
N GLY A 45 11.12 26.07 -7.83
CA GLY A 45 10.21 27.22 -7.77
C GLY A 45 9.11 27.23 -8.83
N VAL A 46 8.79 28.41 -9.35
CA VAL A 46 7.69 28.61 -10.33
C VAL A 46 8.14 29.48 -11.51
N ILE A 47 7.49 29.26 -12.66
CA ILE A 47 7.75 30.01 -13.90
C ILE A 47 6.44 30.64 -14.37
N CYS A 48 6.48 31.88 -14.87
CA CYS A 48 5.33 32.56 -15.44
C CYS A 48 4.98 32.02 -16.86
N PRO A 49 3.74 32.25 -17.35
CA PRO A 49 3.30 31.76 -18.66
C PRO A 49 4.19 32.19 -19.82
N GLU A 50 4.68 33.45 -19.84
CA GLU A 50 5.54 33.97 -20.90
C GLU A 50 6.92 33.31 -20.91
N CYS A 51 7.54 33.15 -19.73
CA CYS A 51 8.81 32.44 -19.63
C CYS A 51 8.67 30.96 -20.01
N MET A 52 7.53 30.35 -19.70
CA MET A 52 7.21 28.99 -20.12
C MET A 52 7.03 28.89 -21.64
N ALA A 53 6.30 29.83 -22.25
CA ALA A 53 6.12 29.89 -23.69
C ALA A 53 7.47 30.11 -24.42
N GLN A 54 8.31 31.01 -23.91
CA GLN A 54 9.65 31.25 -24.45
C GLN A 54 10.54 30.01 -24.33
N GLN A 55 10.47 29.29 -23.19
CA GLN A 55 11.23 28.05 -23.01
C GLN A 55 10.81 27.00 -24.04
N ARG A 56 9.49 26.81 -24.27
CA ARG A 56 8.97 25.90 -25.29
C ARG A 56 9.38 26.29 -26.73
N ALA A 57 9.45 27.59 -27.01
CA ALA A 57 9.85 28.08 -28.33
C ALA A 57 11.33 27.81 -28.64
N THR A 58 12.18 27.81 -27.60
CA THR A 58 13.63 27.56 -27.72
C THR A 58 14.03 26.09 -27.59
N GLU A 59 13.06 25.17 -27.33
CA GLU A 59 13.32 23.74 -27.23
C GLU A 59 13.84 23.15 -28.54
N THR A 60 14.99 22.48 -28.47
CA THR A 60 15.58 21.79 -29.61
C THR A 60 14.75 20.56 -30.00
N PRO A 61 14.82 20.06 -31.26
CA PRO A 61 14.18 18.83 -31.67
C PRO A 61 14.52 17.62 -30.78
N ALA A 62 15.75 17.55 -30.28
CA ALA A 62 16.20 16.51 -29.35
C ALA A 62 15.49 16.62 -27.99
N GLN A 63 15.34 17.82 -27.44
CA GLN A 63 14.62 18.07 -26.21
C GLN A 63 13.12 17.75 -26.34
N LYS A 64 12.47 18.16 -27.45
CA LYS A 64 11.09 17.79 -27.78
C LYS A 64 10.91 16.28 -27.90
N LYS A 65 11.86 15.57 -28.50
CA LYS A 65 11.85 14.10 -28.62
C LYS A 65 12.02 13.43 -27.27
N ALA A 66 12.94 13.92 -26.44
CA ALA A 66 13.15 13.45 -25.07
C ALA A 66 11.92 13.66 -24.20
N GLN A 67 11.28 14.83 -24.28
CA GLN A 67 10.08 15.17 -23.54
C GLN A 67 8.86 14.32 -23.98
N ARG A 68 8.69 14.09 -25.30
CA ARG A 68 7.69 13.14 -25.82
C ARG A 68 7.96 11.70 -25.42
N ARG A 69 9.23 11.30 -25.35
CA ARG A 69 9.63 9.97 -24.88
C ARG A 69 9.32 9.82 -23.39
N TRP A 70 9.62 10.85 -22.59
CA TRP A 70 9.30 10.90 -21.18
C TRP A 70 7.79 10.94 -20.91
N SER A 71 7.03 11.73 -21.64
CA SER A 71 5.56 11.78 -21.52
C SER A 71 4.87 10.49 -21.98
N ARG A 72 5.45 9.73 -22.94
CA ARG A 72 4.96 8.42 -23.39
C ARG A 72 5.36 7.27 -22.45
N SER A 73 6.51 7.39 -21.77
CA SER A 73 6.93 6.44 -20.74
C SER A 73 6.24 6.68 -19.40
N ALA A 74 5.38 7.63 -19.33
CA ALA A 74 4.68 8.01 -18.13
C ALA A 74 3.42 7.17 -17.89
N PRO A 75 3.54 6.12 -17.09
CA PRO A 75 2.53 5.92 -16.06
C PRO A 75 2.49 7.11 -15.07
N MET A 76 3.28 8.18 -15.31
CA MET A 76 3.38 9.38 -14.48
C MET A 76 2.14 10.27 -14.51
N ALA A 77 1.28 10.23 -15.52
CA ALA A 77 -0.02 10.89 -15.45
C ALA A 77 -0.92 10.29 -14.37
N ALA A 78 -0.74 9.01 -14.06
CA ALA A 78 -1.44 8.34 -12.96
C ALA A 78 -0.79 8.61 -11.59
N VAL A 79 0.53 8.81 -11.53
CA VAL A 79 1.24 9.29 -10.33
C VAL A 79 0.91 10.77 -10.11
N ALA A 80 0.81 11.58 -11.15
CA ALA A 80 0.40 12.99 -11.07
C ALA A 80 -1.09 13.16 -10.67
N SER A 81 -1.97 12.19 -10.96
CA SER A 81 -3.37 12.23 -10.52
C SER A 81 -3.57 11.86 -9.05
N GLY A 82 -2.54 11.36 -8.37
CA GLY A 82 -2.59 10.99 -6.96
C GLY A 82 -3.64 9.91 -6.60
N ARG A 83 -4.33 9.33 -7.60
CA ARG A 83 -5.40 8.35 -7.37
C ARG A 83 -4.81 6.96 -7.10
N PRO A 84 -5.12 6.35 -5.96
CA PRO A 84 -4.65 5.01 -5.60
C PRO A 84 -5.48 3.93 -6.32
N VAL A 85 -5.23 3.75 -7.63
CA VAL A 85 -6.05 2.89 -8.48
C VAL A 85 -5.95 1.43 -8.11
N ALA A 86 -4.75 0.90 -7.79
CA ALA A 86 -4.60 -0.49 -7.38
C ALA A 86 -5.32 -0.75 -6.04
N THR A 87 -5.21 0.18 -5.09
CA THR A 87 -5.93 0.15 -3.82
C THR A 87 -7.44 0.07 -4.04
N LEU A 88 -8.00 0.98 -4.86
CA LEU A 88 -9.43 1.01 -5.17
C LEU A 88 -9.88 -0.24 -5.92
N THR A 89 -9.06 -0.77 -6.82
CA THR A 89 -9.35 -2.02 -7.54
C THR A 89 -9.41 -3.20 -6.59
N ILE A 90 -8.47 -3.34 -5.66
CA ILE A 90 -8.48 -4.42 -4.66
C ILE A 90 -9.72 -4.30 -3.77
N ILE A 91 -10.05 -3.08 -3.30
CA ILE A 91 -11.26 -2.82 -2.51
C ILE A 91 -12.51 -3.24 -3.30
N ALA A 92 -12.61 -2.84 -4.58
CA ALA A 92 -13.76 -3.16 -5.42
C ALA A 92 -13.91 -4.67 -5.64
N ILE A 93 -12.82 -5.38 -5.95
CA ILE A 93 -12.85 -6.84 -6.16
C ILE A 93 -13.24 -7.56 -4.86
N THR A 94 -12.64 -7.17 -3.73
CA THR A 94 -12.95 -7.76 -2.41
C THR A 94 -14.37 -7.47 -1.98
N GLY A 95 -14.84 -6.23 -2.19
CA GLY A 95 -16.23 -5.84 -1.91
C GLY A 95 -17.22 -6.61 -2.78
N LEU A 96 -16.93 -6.77 -4.07
CA LEU A 96 -17.76 -7.55 -4.99
C LEU A 96 -17.83 -9.03 -4.56
N ALA A 97 -16.69 -9.65 -4.24
CA ALA A 97 -16.65 -11.02 -3.74
C ALA A 97 -17.49 -11.19 -2.46
N TYR A 98 -17.43 -10.23 -1.55
CA TYR A 98 -18.24 -10.21 -0.34
C TYR A 98 -19.73 -10.09 -0.63
N VAL A 99 -20.13 -9.15 -1.51
CA VAL A 99 -21.55 -8.93 -1.88
C VAL A 99 -22.13 -10.16 -2.57
N ILE A 100 -21.37 -10.80 -3.48
CA ILE A 100 -21.79 -12.06 -4.12
C ILE A 100 -21.95 -13.15 -3.04
N GLY A 101 -21.08 -13.19 -2.05
CA GLY A 101 -21.17 -14.12 -0.92
C GLY A 101 -22.38 -13.93 0.00
N LEU A 102 -23.08 -12.78 -0.06
CA LEU A 102 -24.33 -12.56 0.67
C LEU A 102 -25.54 -13.27 0.03
N VAL A 103 -25.42 -13.72 -1.22
CA VAL A 103 -26.50 -14.48 -1.89
C VAL A 103 -26.68 -15.82 -1.20
N PRO A 104 -27.92 -16.19 -0.78
CA PRO A 104 -28.19 -17.47 -0.12
C PRO A 104 -27.64 -18.66 -0.93
N GLY A 105 -26.91 -19.56 -0.25
CA GLY A 105 -26.25 -20.72 -0.87
C GLY A 105 -24.91 -20.43 -1.55
N VAL A 106 -24.61 -19.20 -1.95
CA VAL A 106 -23.36 -18.85 -2.65
C VAL A 106 -22.20 -18.60 -1.68
N GLY A 107 -22.47 -18.00 -0.53
CA GLY A 107 -21.43 -17.63 0.45
C GLY A 107 -20.60 -18.82 0.93
N GLY A 108 -21.26 -19.94 1.21
CA GLY A 108 -20.57 -21.19 1.57
C GLY A 108 -19.68 -21.73 0.45
N ILE A 109 -20.13 -21.65 -0.80
CA ILE A 109 -19.36 -22.09 -1.98
C ILE A 109 -18.10 -21.22 -2.11
N ILE A 110 -18.25 -19.88 -2.03
CA ILE A 110 -17.12 -18.96 -2.12
C ILE A 110 -16.12 -19.18 -0.99
N SER A 111 -16.58 -19.28 0.26
CA SER A 111 -15.72 -19.54 1.40
C SER A 111 -14.99 -20.88 1.25
N ASN A 112 -15.69 -21.94 0.87
CA ASN A 112 -15.09 -23.25 0.66
C ASN A 112 -14.09 -23.28 -0.51
N ALA A 113 -14.29 -22.49 -1.56
CA ALA A 113 -13.39 -22.44 -2.71
C ALA A 113 -12.16 -21.56 -2.51
N LEU A 114 -12.26 -20.50 -1.68
CA LEU A 114 -11.25 -19.44 -1.62
C LEU A 114 -10.55 -19.28 -0.26
N ALA A 115 -11.15 -19.76 0.87
CA ALA A 115 -10.53 -19.71 2.18
C ALA A 115 -9.25 -20.57 2.22
N PHE A 116 -8.26 -20.12 2.98
CA PHE A 116 -7.03 -20.89 3.14
C PHE A 116 -7.12 -21.82 4.34
N TYR A 117 -6.84 -23.11 4.08
CA TYR A 117 -6.66 -24.14 5.07
C TYR A 117 -5.43 -24.96 4.70
N PRO A 118 -4.38 -25.01 5.55
CA PRO A 118 -3.09 -25.61 5.21
C PRO A 118 -3.16 -27.03 4.65
N PRO A 119 -4.03 -27.94 5.11
CA PRO A 119 -4.19 -29.27 4.52
C PRO A 119 -4.47 -29.30 3.02
N PHE A 120 -5.05 -28.24 2.43
CA PHE A 120 -5.25 -28.16 0.97
C PHE A 120 -3.96 -27.99 0.17
N LEU A 121 -2.80 -27.88 0.83
CA LEU A 121 -1.49 -27.91 0.19
C LEU A 121 -0.87 -29.31 0.21
N VAL A 122 -1.55 -30.30 0.81
CA VAL A 122 -0.99 -31.63 1.10
C VAL A 122 -1.72 -32.68 0.25
N PRO A 123 -1.04 -33.43 -0.65
CA PRO A 123 -1.67 -34.35 -1.60
C PRO A 123 -2.52 -35.44 -0.95
N GLN A 124 -2.22 -35.85 0.31
CA GLN A 124 -2.98 -36.88 1.03
C GLN A 124 -4.44 -36.45 1.30
N PHE A 125 -4.74 -35.15 1.33
CA PHE A 125 -6.09 -34.64 1.65
C PHE A 125 -6.90 -34.26 0.41
N GLY A 126 -6.32 -34.41 -0.81
CA GLY A 126 -7.00 -34.12 -2.07
C GLY A 126 -6.14 -33.32 -3.06
N PRO A 127 -6.76 -32.70 -4.07
CA PRO A 127 -6.04 -31.87 -5.00
C PRO A 127 -5.33 -30.70 -4.30
N ILE A 128 -4.10 -30.39 -4.73
CA ILE A 128 -3.37 -29.24 -4.20
C ILE A 128 -4.01 -27.94 -4.71
N GLU A 129 -4.36 -27.04 -3.80
CA GLU A 129 -5.09 -25.81 -4.09
C GLU A 129 -4.28 -24.55 -3.75
N PRO A 130 -3.17 -24.27 -4.44
CA PRO A 130 -2.22 -23.20 -4.09
C PRO A 130 -2.78 -21.79 -4.26
N TRP A 131 -3.83 -21.59 -5.05
CA TRP A 131 -4.48 -20.28 -5.18
C TRP A 131 -5.02 -19.74 -3.86
N ARG A 132 -5.37 -20.61 -2.92
CA ARG A 132 -5.89 -20.25 -1.60
C ARG A 132 -4.92 -19.43 -0.75
N LEU A 133 -3.62 -19.54 -1.01
CA LEU A 133 -2.59 -18.70 -0.40
C LEU A 133 -2.82 -17.20 -0.64
N PHE A 134 -3.54 -16.86 -1.71
CA PHE A 134 -3.85 -15.48 -2.11
C PHE A 134 -5.35 -15.17 -2.02
N THR A 135 -6.20 -16.11 -2.40
CA THR A 135 -7.65 -15.87 -2.53
C THR A 135 -8.33 -15.75 -1.17
N ALA A 136 -7.75 -16.28 -0.10
CA ALA A 136 -8.21 -16.07 1.27
C ALA A 136 -8.36 -14.56 1.61
N ALA A 137 -7.55 -13.70 0.99
CA ALA A 137 -7.64 -12.24 1.16
C ALA A 137 -8.94 -11.62 0.60
N LEU A 138 -9.69 -12.34 -0.24
CA LEU A 138 -10.96 -11.89 -0.81
C LEU A 138 -12.16 -12.27 0.07
N VAL A 139 -12.02 -13.26 0.94
CA VAL A 139 -13.10 -13.78 1.78
C VAL A 139 -13.10 -13.10 3.13
N HIS A 140 -14.28 -12.78 3.65
CA HIS A 140 -14.44 -12.13 4.97
C HIS A 140 -15.61 -12.72 5.74
N SER A 141 -15.42 -12.90 7.06
CA SER A 141 -16.38 -13.56 7.94
C SER A 141 -17.60 -12.72 8.33
N GLY A 142 -17.60 -11.43 8.02
CA GLY A 142 -18.72 -10.55 8.35
C GLY A 142 -18.50 -9.09 8.00
N PRO A 143 -19.54 -8.24 8.15
CA PRO A 143 -19.53 -6.85 7.68
C PRO A 143 -18.49 -5.98 8.41
N LEU A 144 -18.30 -6.20 9.71
CA LEU A 144 -17.27 -5.46 10.47
C LEU A 144 -15.87 -5.86 10.02
N HIS A 145 -15.64 -7.16 9.76
CA HIS A 145 -14.35 -7.68 9.32
C HIS A 145 -13.95 -7.07 7.96
N ILE A 146 -14.83 -7.12 6.96
CA ILE A 146 -14.52 -6.51 5.66
C ILE A 146 -14.42 -4.98 5.78
N GLY A 147 -15.31 -4.34 6.54
CA GLY A 147 -15.31 -2.89 6.71
C GLY A 147 -13.99 -2.36 7.26
N LEU A 148 -13.49 -2.96 8.34
CA LEU A 148 -12.19 -2.59 8.95
C LEU A 148 -11.01 -2.88 8.02
N ASN A 149 -11.01 -4.00 7.31
CA ASN A 149 -9.96 -4.32 6.33
C ASN A 149 -9.94 -3.31 5.17
N MET A 150 -11.08 -3.01 4.57
CA MET A 150 -11.15 -2.07 3.45
C MET A 150 -10.83 -0.65 3.88
N LEU A 151 -11.24 -0.24 5.07
CA LEU A 151 -10.89 1.05 5.65
C LEU A 151 -9.37 1.17 5.85
N ALA A 152 -8.75 0.16 6.46
CA ALA A 152 -7.30 0.13 6.66
C ALA A 152 -6.55 0.13 5.31
N LEU A 153 -6.98 -0.70 4.35
CA LEU A 153 -6.42 -0.75 3.01
C LEU A 153 -6.52 0.61 2.31
N TRP A 154 -7.65 1.29 2.42
CA TRP A 154 -7.83 2.63 1.83
C TRP A 154 -6.91 3.66 2.48
N PHE A 155 -6.84 3.71 3.83
CA PHE A 155 -5.98 4.67 4.54
C PHE A 155 -4.50 4.49 4.24
N ILE A 156 -4.02 3.24 4.20
CA ILE A 156 -2.62 2.95 3.93
C ILE A 156 -2.33 3.09 2.44
N GLY A 157 -3.19 2.52 1.59
CA GLY A 157 -2.99 2.43 0.15
C GLY A 157 -2.95 3.79 -0.53
N ARG A 158 -3.83 4.73 -0.13
CA ARG A 158 -3.84 6.09 -0.68
C ARG A 158 -2.52 6.86 -0.47
N ASN A 159 -1.74 6.47 0.56
CA ASN A 159 -0.44 7.08 0.85
C ASN A 159 0.71 6.27 0.28
N LEU A 160 0.63 4.94 0.37
CA LEU A 160 1.74 4.04 0.01
C LEU A 160 1.79 3.75 -1.50
N GLU A 161 0.64 3.61 -2.17
CA GLU A 161 0.60 3.35 -3.61
C GLU A 161 1.21 4.47 -4.46
N PRO A 162 0.92 5.77 -4.24
CA PRO A 162 1.60 6.84 -4.96
C PRO A 162 3.12 6.88 -4.72
N LEU A 163 3.57 6.49 -3.52
CA LEU A 163 4.98 6.44 -3.16
C LEU A 163 5.75 5.32 -3.86
N LEU A 164 5.14 4.13 -3.95
CA LEU A 164 5.75 2.94 -4.54
C LEU A 164 5.52 2.82 -6.05
N GLY A 165 4.39 3.33 -6.53
CA GLY A 165 3.80 3.03 -7.82
C GLY A 165 2.96 1.74 -7.79
N ARG A 166 1.97 1.66 -8.68
CA ARG A 166 0.95 0.59 -8.71
C ARG A 166 1.53 -0.82 -8.65
N TRP A 167 2.53 -1.10 -9.49
CA TRP A 167 3.09 -2.44 -9.60
C TRP A 167 3.77 -2.91 -8.32
N ARG A 168 4.61 -2.06 -7.71
CA ARG A 168 5.27 -2.39 -6.45
C ARG A 168 4.28 -2.55 -5.30
N PHE A 169 3.21 -1.75 -5.30
CA PHE A 169 2.13 -1.86 -4.32
C PHE A 169 1.39 -3.20 -4.43
N VAL A 170 1.02 -3.63 -5.65
CA VAL A 170 0.35 -4.92 -5.88
C VAL A 170 1.26 -6.08 -5.50
N VAL A 171 2.54 -6.06 -5.90
CA VAL A 171 3.51 -7.10 -5.51
C VAL A 171 3.67 -7.18 -4.00
N LEU A 172 3.76 -6.05 -3.30
CA LEU A 172 3.83 -6.01 -1.85
C LEU A 172 2.58 -6.62 -1.20
N TYR A 173 1.39 -6.27 -1.70
CA TYR A 173 0.11 -6.80 -1.22
C TYR A 173 0.05 -8.33 -1.39
N LEU A 174 0.40 -8.85 -2.57
CA LEU A 174 0.37 -10.29 -2.86
C LEU A 174 1.42 -11.06 -2.05
N LEU A 175 2.66 -10.55 -1.94
CA LEU A 175 3.68 -11.18 -1.10
C LEU A 175 3.30 -11.13 0.37
N GLY A 176 2.60 -10.09 0.80
CA GLY A 176 2.05 -10.01 2.14
C GLY A 176 0.97 -11.06 2.41
N ALA A 177 0.05 -11.28 1.47
CA ALA A 177 -0.94 -12.36 1.55
C ALA A 177 -0.25 -13.73 1.63
N LEU A 178 0.72 -13.99 0.75
CA LEU A 178 1.53 -15.22 0.77
C LEU A 178 2.25 -15.39 2.11
N GLY A 179 2.92 -14.35 2.62
CA GLY A 179 3.63 -14.39 3.89
C GLY A 179 2.71 -14.68 5.08
N GLY A 180 1.51 -14.10 5.07
CA GLY A 180 0.48 -14.41 6.05
C GLY A 180 0.05 -15.87 6.01
N SER A 181 -0.24 -16.40 4.82
CA SER A 181 -0.62 -17.80 4.62
C SER A 181 0.51 -18.78 5.01
N VAL A 182 1.77 -18.46 4.67
CA VAL A 182 2.94 -19.25 5.08
C VAL A 182 3.06 -19.31 6.61
N ALA A 183 2.91 -18.17 7.29
CA ALA A 183 2.97 -18.15 8.75
C ALA A 183 1.85 -18.95 9.41
N VAL A 184 0.64 -18.94 8.82
CA VAL A 184 -0.46 -19.80 9.29
C VAL A 184 -0.13 -21.27 9.09
N ALA A 185 0.39 -21.66 7.93
CA ALA A 185 0.76 -23.05 7.66
C ALA A 185 1.83 -23.56 8.64
N LEU A 186 2.78 -22.70 9.04
CA LEU A 186 3.85 -23.04 9.97
C LEU A 186 3.41 -23.06 11.45
N LEU A 187 2.53 -22.14 11.86
CA LEU A 187 2.24 -21.87 13.27
C LEU A 187 0.83 -22.29 13.72
N ALA A 188 -0.07 -22.53 12.76
CA ALA A 188 -1.46 -22.92 13.01
C ALA A 188 -1.96 -23.83 11.89
N PRO A 189 -1.35 -25.03 11.70
CA PRO A 189 -1.57 -25.88 10.52
C PRO A 189 -2.99 -26.39 10.37
N THR A 190 -3.80 -26.36 11.41
CA THR A 190 -5.20 -26.82 11.40
C THR A 190 -6.22 -25.69 11.40
N THR A 191 -5.80 -24.44 11.16
CA THR A 191 -6.68 -23.26 11.23
C THR A 191 -7.11 -22.82 9.84
N ILE A 192 -8.41 -22.62 9.65
CA ILE A 192 -8.96 -21.98 8.44
C ILE A 192 -8.82 -20.47 8.59
N VAL A 193 -8.32 -19.81 7.55
CA VAL A 193 -8.11 -18.35 7.54
C VAL A 193 -8.79 -17.68 6.35
N VAL A 194 -9.36 -16.51 6.63
CA VAL A 194 -9.96 -15.59 5.67
C VAL A 194 -9.62 -14.15 6.04
N GLY A 195 -9.58 -13.26 5.07
CA GLY A 195 -9.38 -11.83 5.28
C GLY A 195 -8.12 -11.26 4.64
N ALA A 196 -8.21 -10.00 4.22
CA ALA A 196 -7.12 -9.25 3.63
C ALA A 196 -6.04 -8.83 4.65
N SER A 197 -6.25 -9.10 5.93
CA SER A 197 -5.45 -8.52 7.03
C SER A 197 -3.97 -8.89 6.96
N GLY A 198 -3.59 -10.11 6.55
CA GLY A 198 -2.19 -10.49 6.35
C GLY A 198 -1.50 -9.59 5.32
N ALA A 199 -2.13 -9.33 4.18
CA ALA A 199 -1.64 -8.41 3.17
C ALA A 199 -1.60 -6.95 3.68
N ILE A 200 -2.58 -6.53 4.46
CA ILE A 200 -2.63 -5.18 5.08
C ILE A 200 -1.50 -5.02 6.10
N PHE A 201 -1.21 -6.05 6.90
CA PHE A 201 -0.06 -6.02 7.81
C PHE A 201 1.28 -5.93 7.07
N ALA A 202 1.37 -6.50 5.85
CA ALA A 202 2.53 -6.28 4.99
C ALA A 202 2.66 -4.82 4.53
N LEU A 203 1.55 -4.16 4.21
CA LEU A 203 1.57 -2.72 3.91
C LEU A 203 2.03 -1.91 5.12
N PHE A 204 1.60 -2.25 6.33
CA PHE A 204 2.09 -1.64 7.57
C PHE A 204 3.60 -1.88 7.77
N GLY A 205 4.08 -3.12 7.59
CA GLY A 205 5.49 -3.47 7.70
C GLY A 205 6.38 -2.69 6.74
N ALA A 206 5.95 -2.60 5.48
CA ALA A 206 6.64 -1.79 4.47
C ALA A 206 6.62 -0.30 4.83
N LEU A 207 5.50 0.22 5.32
CA LEU A 207 5.35 1.62 5.69
C LEU A 207 6.24 2.00 6.89
N LEU A 208 6.41 1.10 7.89
CA LEU A 208 7.36 1.28 9.00
C LEU A 208 8.80 1.42 8.48
N VAL A 209 9.23 0.49 7.62
CA VAL A 209 10.61 0.46 7.14
C VAL A 209 10.89 1.63 6.20
N ILE A 210 9.99 1.90 5.24
CA ILE A 210 10.14 3.00 4.28
C ILE A 210 10.02 4.34 5.01
N GLY A 211 9.03 4.49 5.90
CA GLY A 211 8.83 5.70 6.69
C GLY A 211 10.06 6.05 7.52
N ARG A 212 10.61 5.07 8.27
CA ARG A 212 11.86 5.25 9.01
C ARG A 212 13.04 5.66 8.11
N HIS A 213 13.12 5.06 6.92
CA HIS A 213 14.19 5.34 5.97
C HIS A 213 14.13 6.76 5.38
N ILE A 214 12.94 7.33 5.22
CA ILE A 214 12.75 8.72 4.74
C ILE A 214 12.64 9.75 5.88
N GLY A 215 12.79 9.32 7.15
CA GLY A 215 12.71 10.19 8.32
C GLY A 215 11.29 10.63 8.70
N ALA A 216 10.25 9.89 8.25
CA ALA A 216 8.86 10.17 8.63
C ALA A 216 8.59 9.74 10.09
N ASP A 217 7.64 10.43 10.75
CA ASP A 217 7.15 9.97 12.06
C ASP A 217 6.29 8.72 11.90
N ILE A 218 6.82 7.60 12.43
CA ILE A 218 6.16 6.29 12.34
C ILE A 218 5.43 5.89 13.63
N ARG A 219 5.38 6.76 14.66
CA ARG A 219 4.82 6.44 15.98
C ARG A 219 3.37 6.00 15.90
N VAL A 220 2.54 6.74 15.18
CA VAL A 220 1.11 6.42 15.02
C VAL A 220 0.94 5.05 14.35
N ILE A 221 1.74 4.76 13.33
CA ILE A 221 1.70 3.47 12.62
C ILE A 221 2.13 2.33 13.55
N ALA A 222 3.22 2.53 14.31
CA ALA A 222 3.70 1.54 15.26
C ALA A 222 2.66 1.26 16.37
N VAL A 223 1.99 2.29 16.89
CA VAL A 223 0.91 2.15 17.88
C VAL A 223 -0.28 1.39 17.28
N LEU A 224 -0.71 1.73 16.06
CA LEU A 224 -1.82 1.04 15.39
C LEU A 224 -1.50 -0.45 15.18
N ILE A 225 -0.28 -0.78 14.75
CA ILE A 225 0.18 -2.17 14.61
C ILE A 225 0.16 -2.86 15.98
N GLY A 226 0.69 -2.21 17.00
CA GLY A 226 0.75 -2.75 18.38
C GLY A 226 -0.64 -3.07 18.93
N ILE A 227 -1.60 -2.15 18.80
CA ILE A 227 -2.99 -2.35 19.22
C ILE A 227 -3.63 -3.52 18.46
N ASN A 228 -3.52 -3.52 17.12
CA ASN A 228 -4.13 -4.59 16.31
C ASN A 228 -3.49 -5.96 16.57
N PHE A 229 -2.18 -5.99 16.83
CA PHE A 229 -1.47 -7.23 17.15
C PHE A 229 -1.77 -7.73 18.57
N ALA A 230 -1.92 -6.82 19.54
CA ALA A 230 -2.23 -7.16 20.93
C ALA A 230 -3.70 -7.59 21.13
N TRP A 231 -4.60 -7.10 20.28
CA TRP A 231 -6.05 -7.31 20.43
C TRP A 231 -6.46 -8.77 20.61
N PRO A 232 -6.01 -9.75 19.78
CA PRO A 232 -6.36 -11.16 19.97
C PRO A 232 -5.95 -11.69 21.34
N PHE A 233 -4.79 -11.28 21.83
CA PHE A 233 -4.27 -11.73 23.13
C PHE A 233 -5.05 -11.12 24.30
N VAL A 234 -5.45 -9.85 24.20
CA VAL A 234 -6.30 -9.19 25.19
C VAL A 234 -7.67 -9.86 25.28
N VAL A 235 -8.31 -10.12 24.12
CA VAL A 235 -9.60 -10.81 24.07
C VAL A 235 -9.49 -12.23 24.61
N ALA A 236 -8.45 -12.97 24.23
CA ALA A 236 -8.20 -14.32 24.75
C ALA A 236 -7.98 -14.33 26.26
N PHE A 237 -7.24 -13.37 26.80
CA PHE A 237 -7.02 -13.24 28.23
C PHE A 237 -8.33 -12.99 28.97
N ILE A 238 -9.15 -12.04 28.52
CA ILE A 238 -10.46 -11.75 29.14
C ILE A 238 -11.37 -12.98 29.07
N SER A 239 -11.42 -13.67 27.92
CA SER A 239 -12.22 -14.89 27.74
C SER A 239 -11.72 -16.05 28.61
N SER A 240 -10.41 -16.15 28.82
CA SER A 240 -9.81 -17.21 29.67
C SER A 240 -10.17 -17.07 31.16
N LEU A 241 -10.53 -15.87 31.62
CA LEU A 241 -11.00 -15.66 33.00
C LEU A 241 -12.29 -16.43 33.30
N THR A 242 -13.09 -16.73 32.26
CA THR A 242 -14.33 -17.49 32.39
C THR A 242 -14.18 -18.97 32.00
N THR A 243 -13.30 -19.26 31.03
CA THR A 243 -13.10 -20.61 30.47
C THR A 243 -12.00 -21.41 31.15
N GLY A 244 -11.09 -20.73 31.88
CA GLY A 244 -9.91 -21.32 32.51
C GLY A 244 -8.79 -21.73 31.56
N ASP A 245 -8.97 -21.59 30.24
CA ASP A 245 -7.99 -22.01 29.21
C ASP A 245 -7.69 -20.87 28.23
N PHE A 246 -6.52 -20.26 28.38
CA PHE A 246 -6.03 -19.20 27.52
C PHE A 246 -5.75 -19.68 26.10
N GLY A 247 -5.22 -20.92 25.95
CA GLY A 247 -4.90 -21.47 24.63
C GLY A 247 -6.15 -21.68 23.77
N ALA A 248 -7.16 -22.32 24.35
CA ALA A 248 -8.46 -22.49 23.71
C ALA A 248 -9.14 -21.14 23.43
N ALA A 249 -9.08 -20.21 24.38
CA ALA A 249 -9.61 -18.85 24.18
C ALA A 249 -8.94 -18.15 23.00
N LEU A 250 -7.59 -18.20 22.89
CA LEU A 250 -6.83 -17.58 21.82
C LEU A 250 -7.15 -18.20 20.45
N ALA A 251 -7.34 -19.53 20.39
CA ALA A 251 -7.74 -20.21 19.15
C ALA A 251 -9.13 -19.77 18.66
N ASN A 252 -10.01 -19.37 19.58
CA ASN A 252 -11.41 -19.00 19.28
C ASN A 252 -11.63 -17.49 19.06
N VAL A 253 -10.61 -16.63 19.18
CA VAL A 253 -10.76 -15.17 18.96
C VAL A 253 -11.20 -14.81 17.53
N GLY A 254 -11.01 -15.71 16.57
CA GLY A 254 -11.38 -15.49 15.17
C GLY A 254 -10.45 -14.52 14.42
N VAL A 255 -9.31 -14.14 15.01
CA VAL A 255 -8.29 -13.29 14.40
C VAL A 255 -6.98 -14.08 14.33
N SER A 256 -6.49 -14.31 13.12
CA SER A 256 -5.20 -14.99 12.91
C SER A 256 -4.03 -14.04 13.14
N TRP A 257 -3.52 -13.98 14.37
CA TRP A 257 -2.30 -13.22 14.68
C TRP A 257 -1.08 -13.76 13.91
N GLN A 258 -1.07 -15.05 13.56
CA GLN A 258 -0.02 -15.68 12.75
C GLN A 258 0.02 -15.06 11.34
N ALA A 259 -1.16 -14.89 10.69
CA ALA A 259 -1.26 -14.22 9.40
C ALA A 259 -0.78 -12.76 9.47
N HIS A 260 -1.09 -12.06 10.56
CA HIS A 260 -0.63 -10.68 10.80
C HIS A 260 0.89 -10.63 10.94
N LEU A 261 1.47 -11.54 11.73
CA LEU A 261 2.93 -11.63 11.92
C LEU A 261 3.64 -11.90 10.59
N GLY A 262 3.21 -12.94 9.86
CA GLY A 262 3.80 -13.30 8.58
C GLY A 262 3.72 -12.17 7.56
N GLY A 263 2.56 -11.54 7.46
CA GLY A 263 2.37 -10.36 6.61
C GLY A 263 3.32 -9.21 7.00
N LEU A 264 3.37 -8.85 8.28
CA LEU A 264 4.22 -7.77 8.80
C LEU A 264 5.70 -7.99 8.48
N VAL A 265 6.21 -9.20 8.74
CA VAL A 265 7.62 -9.57 8.49
C VAL A 265 7.94 -9.50 6.99
N VAL A 266 7.11 -10.13 6.16
CA VAL A 266 7.32 -10.11 4.68
C VAL A 266 7.19 -8.69 4.15
N GLY A 267 6.23 -7.92 4.63
CA GLY A 267 6.07 -6.53 4.25
C GLY A 267 7.27 -5.65 4.64
N ALA A 268 7.83 -5.85 5.83
CA ALA A 268 9.05 -5.18 6.27
C ALA A 268 10.25 -5.53 5.37
N LEU A 269 10.41 -6.81 5.00
CA LEU A 269 11.46 -7.27 4.07
C LEU A 269 11.29 -6.65 2.67
N VAL A 270 10.09 -6.68 2.11
CA VAL A 270 9.79 -6.06 0.80
C VAL A 270 10.01 -4.55 0.86
N GLY A 271 9.55 -3.89 1.92
CA GLY A 271 9.80 -2.47 2.18
C GLY A 271 11.29 -2.13 2.25
N TRP A 272 12.08 -2.98 2.89
CA TRP A 272 13.54 -2.84 2.94
C TRP A 272 14.17 -3.02 1.55
N ILE A 273 13.75 -4.04 0.79
CA ILE A 273 14.20 -4.23 -0.61
C ILE A 273 13.92 -2.95 -1.42
N TYR A 274 12.69 -2.41 -1.36
CA TYR A 274 12.32 -1.20 -2.07
C TYR A 274 13.12 0.03 -1.62
N ALA A 275 13.37 0.16 -0.32
CA ALA A 275 14.17 1.26 0.23
C ALA A 275 15.62 1.21 -0.23
N ARG A 276 16.20 0.03 -0.42
CA ARG A 276 17.60 -0.17 -0.83
C ARG A 276 17.81 -0.17 -2.35
N THR A 277 16.77 -0.46 -3.14
CA THR A 277 16.86 -0.62 -4.61
C THR A 277 16.02 0.43 -5.35
N ARG A 278 16.21 1.72 -5.02
CA ARG A 278 15.42 2.84 -5.56
C ARG A 278 15.78 3.22 -6.99
N LEU A 279 17.05 3.05 -7.37
CA LEU A 279 17.58 3.50 -8.66
C LEU A 279 17.10 2.59 -9.79
N LEU A 280 16.83 3.17 -10.97
CA LEU A 280 16.41 2.41 -12.15
C LEU A 280 17.41 1.31 -12.52
N ARG A 281 18.72 1.56 -12.38
CA ARG A 281 19.78 0.58 -12.62
C ARG A 281 19.74 -0.61 -11.64
N GLN A 282 19.10 -0.47 -10.50
CA GLN A 282 18.95 -1.54 -9.50
C GLN A 282 17.68 -2.38 -9.69
N ARG A 283 16.88 -2.09 -10.70
CA ARG A 283 15.65 -2.82 -10.99
C ARG A 283 15.86 -4.33 -11.15
N PRO A 284 16.89 -4.82 -11.86
CA PRO A 284 17.14 -6.28 -11.95
C PRO A 284 17.42 -6.91 -10.58
N VAL A 285 18.22 -6.23 -9.73
CA VAL A 285 18.49 -6.68 -8.36
C VAL A 285 17.22 -6.70 -7.52
N GLN A 286 16.37 -5.66 -7.62
CA GLN A 286 15.08 -5.62 -6.94
C GLN A 286 14.21 -6.82 -7.31
N ILE A 287 14.08 -7.10 -8.62
CA ILE A 287 13.28 -8.22 -9.13
C ILE A 287 13.87 -9.54 -8.64
N GLY A 288 15.20 -9.71 -8.72
CA GLY A 288 15.88 -10.93 -8.25
C GLY A 288 15.65 -11.20 -6.76
N LEU A 289 15.72 -10.16 -5.91
CA LEU A 289 15.44 -10.27 -4.48
C LEU A 289 13.98 -10.62 -4.17
N LEU A 290 13.03 -10.07 -4.92
CA LEU A 290 11.60 -10.40 -4.77
C LEU A 290 11.32 -11.84 -5.20
N ILE A 291 11.93 -12.30 -6.29
CA ILE A 291 11.84 -13.70 -6.75
C ILE A 291 12.46 -14.64 -5.70
N ALA A 292 13.64 -14.32 -5.19
CA ALA A 292 14.28 -15.10 -4.13
C ALA A 292 13.41 -15.19 -2.87
N LEU A 293 12.83 -14.08 -2.43
CA LEU A 293 11.88 -14.06 -1.31
C LEU A 293 10.67 -14.96 -1.61
N THR A 294 10.11 -14.90 -2.82
CA THR A 294 8.99 -15.74 -3.23
C THR A 294 9.36 -17.23 -3.18
N ILE A 295 10.53 -17.60 -3.70
CA ILE A 295 11.03 -18.98 -3.67
C ILE A 295 11.20 -19.44 -2.21
N VAL A 296 11.77 -18.62 -1.35
CA VAL A 296 11.91 -18.93 0.09
C VAL A 296 10.54 -19.16 0.73
N LEU A 297 9.55 -18.29 0.47
CA LEU A 297 8.20 -18.43 1.02
C LEU A 297 7.52 -19.75 0.56
N PHE A 298 7.64 -20.10 -0.71
CA PHE A 298 7.13 -21.40 -1.18
C PHE A 298 7.92 -22.57 -0.62
N GLY A 299 9.24 -22.44 -0.49
CA GLY A 299 10.08 -23.47 0.14
C GLY A 299 9.72 -23.72 1.60
N LEU A 300 9.35 -22.69 2.37
CA LEU A 300 8.88 -22.81 3.73
C LEU A 300 7.59 -23.62 3.88
N LEU A 301 6.76 -23.67 2.84
CA LEU A 301 5.53 -24.49 2.83
C LEU A 301 5.82 -26.01 2.81
N VAL A 302 7.04 -26.43 2.50
CA VAL A 302 7.44 -27.85 2.60
C VAL A 302 7.52 -28.29 4.07
N ILE A 303 7.90 -27.37 4.97
CA ILE A 303 8.05 -27.71 6.41
C ILE A 303 6.76 -28.23 7.02
N PRO A 304 5.60 -27.54 6.95
CA PRO A 304 4.37 -28.07 7.52
C PRO A 304 3.91 -29.37 6.88
N VAL A 305 4.17 -29.56 5.58
CA VAL A 305 3.83 -30.82 4.88
C VAL A 305 4.62 -32.01 5.43
N VAL A 306 5.90 -31.81 5.81
CA VAL A 306 6.76 -32.87 6.34
C VAL A 306 6.59 -33.08 7.85
N VAL A 307 6.31 -31.96 8.60
CA VAL A 307 6.30 -32.02 10.08
C VAL A 307 4.94 -32.39 10.64
N TYR A 308 3.84 -31.97 10.01
CA TYR A 308 2.49 -32.10 10.55
C TYR A 308 1.62 -33.13 9.82
N TYR A 309 2.00 -33.52 8.62
CA TYR A 309 1.23 -34.39 7.75
C TYR A 309 2.05 -35.54 7.18
#